data_82b91562dfa4555939a175a6f98eebff
#
_entry.id   82b91562dfa4555939a175a6f98eebff
#
_cell.length_a   1.000
_cell.length_b   1.000
_cell.length_c   1.000
_cell.angle_alpha   90.00
_cell.angle_beta   90.00
_cell.angle_gamma   90.00
#
_symmetry.space_group_name_H-M   'P 1'
#
loop_
_entity.id
_entity.type
_entity.pdbx_description
1 polymer ?
#
loop_
_entity_poly.entity_id
_entity_poly.type
_entity_poly.pdbx_seq_one_letter_code
_entity_poly.pdbx_strand_id
1 'polypeptide(L)'
;MAWDIAFIINSLVLLILLMGGEWIAFGLGAAGLFALLIHGGTVGFHPLGTVIWNSVNNFTLTAIPLFVFMGEMVLHGGISQRFYRGMGLIFARLPGGLLQANIVSCAIFAAVTGVSVATAATVGTVAIPELTKRGYDRKMIFGSLAGGGTLGILIPPSVPFIIYGVMAQESITDLFAAGIIPGIVLSLIFMIYIATRVLMKPQLAPRTHEVSFSLREKVFVILHTLPVFGLIFLVLGGIYFGIMTPTEAAAVGAFVSIIMSGCYGKLRYSSMKTVLAQTVKTTSMILLIMAGASIFSFALVNSGINRELTNWVVSKGQVQVTFFILVCFIYIVMGCFFDPISMVVLTMPILYPIVLKFGFDPIWYGVILVILIELGLITPPVGFNLFVIHGISGGRPMGEVIRGSVPYVFMMLLMVTILYFLPSIATWLPQALK
;
A
#
# COMPACT_ATOMS: atom_id res chain seq x y z
N MET A 1 38.48 3.55 4.27
CA MET A 1 37.78 4.75 3.74
C MET A 1 36.92 5.30 4.89
N ALA A 2 36.84 6.61 5.05
CA ALA A 2 35.93 7.19 6.07
C ALA A 2 34.47 6.80 5.72
N TRP A 3 33.67 6.51 6.72
CA TRP A 3 32.31 5.97 6.53
C TRP A 3 31.38 6.93 5.75
N ASP A 4 31.55 8.26 5.97
CA ASP A 4 30.80 9.33 5.30
C ASP A 4 31.07 9.35 3.78
N ILE A 5 32.34 9.27 3.39
CA ILE A 5 32.75 9.17 1.99
C ILE A 5 32.19 7.88 1.37
N ALA A 6 32.28 6.76 2.08
CA ALA A 6 31.74 5.49 1.66
C ALA A 6 30.22 5.55 1.43
N PHE A 7 29.49 6.18 2.38
CA PHE A 7 28.03 6.35 2.27
C PHE A 7 27.68 7.23 1.06
N ILE A 8 28.39 8.35 0.87
CA ILE A 8 28.14 9.25 -0.27
C ILE A 8 28.40 8.54 -1.60
N ILE A 9 29.53 7.81 -1.74
CA ILE A 9 29.85 7.09 -2.96
C ILE A 9 28.79 6.02 -3.26
N ASN A 10 28.42 5.21 -2.28
CA ASN A 10 27.43 4.15 -2.48
C ASN A 10 26.04 4.72 -2.83
N SER A 11 25.65 5.84 -2.18
CA SER A 11 24.40 6.53 -2.49
C SER A 11 24.42 7.13 -3.90
N LEU A 12 25.55 7.73 -4.32
CA LEU A 12 25.69 8.26 -5.68
C LEU A 12 25.66 7.16 -6.74
N VAL A 13 26.33 6.04 -6.51
CA VAL A 13 26.30 4.89 -7.44
C VAL A 13 24.86 4.39 -7.58
N LEU A 14 24.14 4.21 -6.47
CA LEU A 14 22.75 3.80 -6.49
C LEU A 14 21.89 4.80 -7.26
N LEU A 15 22.02 6.10 -6.98
CA LEU A 15 21.26 7.15 -7.67
C LEU A 15 21.57 7.19 -9.17
N ILE A 16 22.84 7.06 -9.58
CA ILE A 16 23.23 7.04 -11.00
C ILE A 16 22.59 5.85 -11.71
N LEU A 17 22.62 4.66 -11.11
CA LEU A 17 21.98 3.46 -11.68
C LEU A 17 20.48 3.64 -11.82
N LEU A 18 19.81 4.14 -10.79
CA LEU A 18 18.35 4.35 -10.81
C LEU A 18 17.93 5.45 -11.79
N MET A 19 18.68 6.57 -11.86
CA MET A 19 18.44 7.62 -12.85
C MET A 19 18.79 7.20 -14.27
N GLY A 20 19.69 6.23 -14.43
CA GLY A 20 19.99 5.58 -15.70
C GLY A 20 18.87 4.68 -16.23
N GLY A 21 17.79 4.50 -15.46
CA GLY A 21 16.64 3.69 -15.85
C GLY A 21 16.80 2.20 -15.54
N GLU A 22 17.80 1.82 -14.76
CA GLU A 22 17.96 0.44 -14.30
C GLU A 22 16.83 0.01 -13.38
N TRP A 23 16.43 -1.23 -13.46
CA TRP A 23 15.44 -1.79 -12.55
C TRP A 23 15.98 -1.76 -11.13
N ILE A 24 15.14 -1.36 -10.19
CA ILE A 24 15.49 -1.17 -8.77
C ILE A 24 16.21 -2.38 -8.18
N ALA A 25 15.76 -3.58 -8.51
CA ALA A 25 16.40 -4.82 -8.08
C ALA A 25 17.86 -4.93 -8.51
N PHE A 26 18.14 -4.61 -9.76
CA PHE A 26 19.50 -4.64 -10.32
C PHE A 26 20.33 -3.45 -9.84
N GLY A 27 19.73 -2.27 -9.74
CA GLY A 27 20.38 -1.08 -9.19
C GLY A 27 20.88 -1.31 -7.76
N LEU A 28 20.02 -1.88 -6.89
CA LEU A 28 20.38 -2.25 -5.52
C LEU A 28 21.46 -3.34 -5.47
N GLY A 29 21.26 -4.41 -6.24
CA GLY A 29 22.24 -5.50 -6.31
C GLY A 29 23.60 -5.00 -6.76
N ALA A 30 23.67 -4.22 -7.84
CA ALA A 30 24.91 -3.67 -8.39
C ALA A 30 25.58 -2.68 -7.42
N ALA A 31 24.81 -1.77 -6.80
CA ALA A 31 25.36 -0.85 -5.80
C ALA A 31 25.91 -1.60 -4.58
N GLY A 32 25.21 -2.66 -4.13
CA GLY A 32 25.70 -3.54 -3.05
C GLY A 32 26.97 -4.28 -3.41
N LEU A 33 27.05 -4.86 -4.63
CA LEU A 33 28.26 -5.53 -5.12
C LEU A 33 29.44 -4.54 -5.22
N PHE A 34 29.20 -3.34 -5.72
CA PHE A 34 30.18 -2.29 -5.80
C PHE A 34 30.70 -1.89 -4.40
N ALA A 35 29.79 -1.72 -3.42
CA ALA A 35 30.15 -1.42 -2.06
C ALA A 35 30.99 -2.53 -1.41
N LEU A 36 30.65 -3.80 -1.63
CA LEU A 36 31.43 -4.95 -1.15
C LEU A 36 32.81 -5.00 -1.77
N LEU A 37 32.92 -4.72 -3.08
CA LEU A 37 34.21 -4.73 -3.80
C LEU A 37 35.16 -3.69 -3.20
N ILE A 38 34.69 -2.49 -2.91
CA ILE A 38 35.51 -1.39 -2.39
C ILE A 38 35.94 -1.64 -0.92
N HIS A 39 35.07 -2.23 -0.09
CA HIS A 39 35.34 -2.37 1.34
C HIS A 39 35.89 -3.74 1.73
N GLY A 40 35.47 -4.81 1.05
CA GLY A 40 35.80 -6.19 1.42
C GLY A 40 36.63 -6.94 0.35
N GLY A 41 36.89 -6.32 -0.80
CA GLY A 41 37.49 -6.99 -1.92
C GLY A 41 36.69 -8.23 -2.36
N THR A 42 37.34 -9.21 -2.95
CA THR A 42 36.68 -10.46 -3.41
C THR A 42 36.15 -11.34 -2.27
N VAL A 43 36.69 -11.21 -1.05
CA VAL A 43 36.26 -11.97 0.13
C VAL A 43 34.84 -11.57 0.54
N GLY A 44 34.43 -10.32 0.32
CA GLY A 44 33.09 -9.83 0.58
C GLY A 44 31.98 -10.54 -0.21
N PHE A 45 32.32 -11.24 -1.29
CA PHE A 45 31.34 -11.96 -2.12
C PHE A 45 31.02 -13.39 -1.61
N HIS A 46 31.86 -13.98 -0.77
CA HIS A 46 31.67 -15.36 -0.30
C HIS A 46 30.27 -15.63 0.34
N PRO A 47 29.71 -14.70 1.18
CA PRO A 47 28.42 -14.95 1.80
C PRO A 47 27.19 -14.68 0.93
N LEU A 48 27.36 -14.09 -0.27
CA LEU A 48 26.25 -13.58 -1.08
C LEU A 48 25.21 -14.65 -1.43
N GLY A 49 25.65 -15.86 -1.76
CA GLY A 49 24.73 -16.97 -2.05
C GLY A 49 23.78 -17.24 -0.85
N THR A 50 24.32 -17.27 0.35
CA THR A 50 23.55 -17.47 1.58
C THR A 50 22.68 -16.27 1.90
N VAL A 51 23.17 -15.05 1.71
CA VAL A 51 22.41 -13.81 1.93
C VAL A 51 21.20 -13.75 1.01
N ILE A 52 21.38 -13.99 -0.28
CA ILE A 52 20.29 -14.01 -1.26
C ILE A 52 19.31 -15.14 -0.94
N TRP A 53 19.83 -16.36 -0.70
CA TRP A 53 18.99 -17.50 -0.37
C TRP A 53 18.10 -17.22 0.84
N ASN A 54 18.67 -16.75 1.93
CA ASN A 54 17.93 -16.46 3.16
C ASN A 54 16.91 -15.33 2.99
N SER A 55 17.14 -14.38 2.10
CA SER A 55 16.22 -13.26 1.84
C SER A 55 14.96 -13.70 1.10
N VAL A 56 15.04 -14.70 0.23
CA VAL A 56 13.91 -15.17 -0.58
C VAL A 56 13.32 -16.48 -0.06
N ASN A 57 14.10 -17.30 0.63
CA ASN A 57 13.66 -18.57 1.22
C ASN A 57 13.09 -18.36 2.63
N ASN A 58 12.02 -17.59 2.72
CA ASN A 58 11.29 -17.35 3.96
C ASN A 58 9.84 -17.79 3.79
N PHE A 59 9.36 -18.69 4.65
CA PHE A 59 8.00 -19.22 4.59
C PHE A 59 6.93 -18.12 4.61
N THR A 60 7.16 -17.06 5.37
CA THR A 60 6.23 -15.94 5.49
C THR A 60 6.02 -15.21 4.16
N LEU A 61 7.03 -15.15 3.28
CA LEU A 61 6.93 -14.56 1.95
C LEU A 61 5.97 -15.33 1.03
N THR A 62 5.68 -16.60 1.33
CA THR A 62 4.68 -17.39 0.58
C THR A 62 3.28 -16.78 0.66
N ALA A 63 2.99 -15.97 1.69
CA ALA A 63 1.74 -15.23 1.77
C ALA A 63 1.58 -14.22 0.62
N ILE A 64 2.68 -13.65 0.10
CA ILE A 64 2.64 -12.63 -0.97
C ILE A 64 1.98 -13.15 -2.25
N PRO A 65 2.49 -14.23 -2.90
CA PRO A 65 1.86 -14.76 -4.11
C PRO A 65 0.41 -15.18 -3.87
N LEU A 66 0.06 -15.68 -2.70
CA LEU A 66 -1.30 -16.11 -2.39
C LEU A 66 -2.26 -14.93 -2.22
N PHE A 67 -1.87 -13.87 -1.52
CA PHE A 67 -2.69 -12.65 -1.42
C PHE A 67 -2.79 -11.91 -2.75
N VAL A 68 -1.69 -11.83 -3.52
CA VAL A 68 -1.73 -11.24 -4.88
C VAL A 68 -2.68 -12.06 -5.76
N PHE A 69 -2.59 -13.38 -5.73
CA PHE A 69 -3.51 -14.26 -6.48
C PHE A 69 -4.96 -14.05 -6.05
N MET A 70 -5.24 -14.00 -4.74
CA MET A 70 -6.59 -13.73 -4.21
C MET A 70 -7.12 -12.39 -4.74
N GLY A 71 -6.32 -11.33 -4.68
CA GLY A 71 -6.68 -10.01 -5.19
C GLY A 71 -6.99 -10.03 -6.69
N GLU A 72 -6.09 -10.61 -7.50
CA GLU A 72 -6.28 -10.74 -8.96
C GLU A 72 -7.53 -11.57 -9.32
N MET A 73 -7.80 -12.63 -8.56
CA MET A 73 -9.03 -13.44 -8.75
C MET A 73 -10.29 -12.62 -8.49
N VAL A 74 -10.32 -11.82 -7.45
CA VAL A 74 -11.47 -10.96 -7.13
C VAL A 74 -11.64 -9.86 -8.18
N LEU A 75 -10.53 -9.28 -8.67
CA LEU A 75 -10.56 -8.25 -9.71
C LEU A 75 -11.10 -8.79 -11.04
N HIS A 76 -10.56 -9.91 -11.51
CA HIS A 76 -10.94 -10.51 -12.81
C HIS A 76 -12.18 -11.39 -12.73
N GLY A 77 -12.59 -11.83 -11.53
CA GLY A 77 -13.76 -12.66 -11.27
C GLY A 77 -15.11 -11.95 -11.45
N GLY A 78 -15.15 -10.66 -11.84
CA GLY A 78 -16.38 -9.90 -12.06
C GLY A 78 -17.13 -9.51 -10.79
N ILE A 79 -16.50 -9.69 -9.65
CA ILE A 79 -17.04 -9.37 -8.31
C ILE A 79 -17.10 -7.85 -8.13
N SER A 80 -16.07 -7.13 -8.60
CA SER A 80 -15.84 -5.70 -8.36
C SER A 80 -16.99 -4.82 -8.84
N GLN A 81 -17.51 -5.04 -10.06
CA GLN A 81 -18.60 -4.22 -10.62
C GLN A 81 -19.90 -4.36 -9.83
N ARG A 82 -20.23 -5.59 -9.43
CA ARG A 82 -21.46 -5.88 -8.68
C ARG A 82 -21.37 -5.32 -7.26
N PHE A 83 -20.21 -5.48 -6.64
CA PHE A 83 -19.92 -4.93 -5.33
C PHE A 83 -20.00 -3.38 -5.32
N TYR A 84 -19.32 -2.70 -6.26
CA TYR A 84 -19.38 -1.24 -6.35
C TYR A 84 -20.81 -0.72 -6.53
N ARG A 85 -21.60 -1.40 -7.38
CA ARG A 85 -23.02 -1.07 -7.56
C ARG A 85 -23.82 -1.22 -6.26
N GLY A 86 -23.54 -2.26 -5.48
CA GLY A 86 -24.12 -2.47 -4.15
C GLY A 86 -23.73 -1.34 -3.17
N MET A 87 -22.47 -0.97 -3.10
CA MET A 87 -22.01 0.15 -2.26
C MET A 87 -22.65 1.47 -2.68
N GLY A 88 -22.78 1.72 -3.97
CA GLY A 88 -23.48 2.90 -4.49
C GLY A 88 -24.91 3.02 -3.99
N LEU A 89 -25.60 1.90 -3.83
CA LEU A 89 -26.96 1.86 -3.28
C LEU A 89 -26.97 2.12 -1.77
N ILE A 90 -26.07 1.53 -1.00
CA ILE A 90 -25.97 1.71 0.46
C ILE A 90 -25.69 3.17 0.81
N PHE A 91 -24.73 3.79 0.12
CA PHE A 91 -24.24 5.13 0.43
C PHE A 91 -24.98 6.25 -0.33
N ALA A 92 -25.97 5.93 -1.17
CA ALA A 92 -26.73 6.90 -1.96
C ALA A 92 -27.37 8.03 -1.14
N ARG A 93 -27.72 7.77 0.13
CA ARG A 93 -28.38 8.74 1.03
C ARG A 93 -27.41 9.68 1.75
N LEU A 94 -26.12 9.35 1.78
CA LEU A 94 -25.13 10.21 2.43
C LEU A 94 -24.79 11.43 1.55
N PRO A 95 -24.41 12.57 2.16
CA PRO A 95 -23.89 13.71 1.41
C PRO A 95 -22.68 13.28 0.59
N GLY A 96 -22.76 13.47 -0.73
CA GLY A 96 -21.74 12.97 -1.67
C GLY A 96 -22.08 11.64 -2.33
N GLY A 97 -23.05 10.88 -1.82
CA GLY A 97 -23.58 9.67 -2.45
C GLY A 97 -22.49 8.71 -2.98
N LEU A 98 -22.35 8.62 -4.33
CA LEU A 98 -21.38 7.73 -4.96
C LEU A 98 -19.91 8.11 -4.68
N LEU A 99 -19.57 9.35 -4.30
CA LEU A 99 -18.21 9.68 -3.85
C LEU A 99 -17.87 9.00 -2.52
N GLN A 100 -18.85 8.86 -1.62
CA GLN A 100 -18.69 8.08 -0.39
C GLN A 100 -18.52 6.59 -0.71
N ALA A 101 -19.31 6.10 -1.66
CA ALA A 101 -19.17 4.73 -2.15
C ALA A 101 -17.78 4.45 -2.75
N ASN A 102 -17.12 5.44 -3.39
CA ASN A 102 -15.74 5.29 -3.86
C ASN A 102 -14.79 4.99 -2.70
N ILE A 103 -14.83 5.79 -1.62
CA ILE A 103 -13.94 5.61 -0.46
C ILE A 103 -14.15 4.24 0.16
N VAL A 104 -15.42 3.89 0.47
CA VAL A 104 -15.73 2.62 1.12
C VAL A 104 -15.43 1.43 0.22
N SER A 105 -15.73 1.53 -1.08
CA SER A 105 -15.37 0.46 -2.02
C SER A 105 -13.86 0.28 -2.12
N CYS A 106 -13.10 1.36 -2.18
CA CYS A 106 -11.64 1.27 -2.17
C CYS A 106 -11.13 0.65 -0.87
N ALA A 107 -11.66 1.05 0.30
CA ALA A 107 -11.27 0.49 1.59
C ALA A 107 -11.53 -1.03 1.67
N ILE A 108 -12.66 -1.48 1.15
CA ILE A 108 -13.03 -2.91 1.15
C ILE A 108 -12.23 -3.69 0.11
N PHE A 109 -12.04 -3.13 -1.10
CA PHE A 109 -11.16 -3.77 -2.09
C PHE A 109 -9.71 -3.78 -1.65
N ALA A 110 -9.27 -2.79 -0.89
CA ALA A 110 -7.99 -2.79 -0.20
C ALA A 110 -7.77 -4.07 0.60
N ALA A 111 -8.73 -4.40 1.45
CA ALA A 111 -8.73 -5.61 2.28
C ALA A 111 -8.77 -6.94 1.49
N VAL A 112 -8.83 -6.89 0.17
CA VAL A 112 -8.79 -8.09 -0.68
C VAL A 112 -7.58 -8.10 -1.60
N THR A 113 -7.20 -6.93 -2.14
CA THR A 113 -6.12 -6.83 -3.13
C THR A 113 -4.75 -6.59 -2.52
N GLY A 114 -4.71 -5.88 -1.39
CA GLY A 114 -3.45 -5.48 -0.74
C GLY A 114 -2.55 -4.57 -1.59
N VAL A 115 -3.09 -3.98 -2.68
CA VAL A 115 -2.34 -3.18 -3.65
C VAL A 115 -3.11 -1.91 -4.01
N SER A 116 -2.51 -0.74 -3.75
CA SER A 116 -3.11 0.58 -3.93
C SER A 116 -3.52 0.87 -5.38
N VAL A 117 -2.58 0.70 -6.30
CA VAL A 117 -2.76 0.97 -7.74
C VAL A 117 -3.88 0.12 -8.35
N ALA A 118 -3.93 -1.18 -8.02
CA ALA A 118 -4.96 -2.09 -8.50
C ALA A 118 -6.35 -1.71 -7.96
N THR A 119 -6.42 -1.30 -6.69
CA THR A 119 -7.66 -0.82 -6.05
C THR A 119 -8.19 0.43 -6.76
N ALA A 120 -7.33 1.45 -6.96
CA ALA A 120 -7.70 2.69 -7.65
C ALA A 120 -8.17 2.44 -9.09
N ALA A 121 -7.45 1.57 -9.83
CA ALA A 121 -7.80 1.21 -11.20
C ALA A 121 -9.17 0.52 -11.28
N THR A 122 -9.39 -0.46 -10.40
CA THR A 122 -10.61 -1.30 -10.43
C THR A 122 -11.86 -0.49 -10.10
N VAL A 123 -11.83 0.25 -8.99
CA VAL A 123 -12.95 1.09 -8.60
C VAL A 123 -13.12 2.22 -9.61
N GLY A 124 -12.02 2.82 -10.08
CA GLY A 124 -12.03 3.93 -11.01
C GLY A 124 -12.64 3.59 -12.37
N THR A 125 -12.36 2.41 -12.94
CA THR A 125 -12.93 1.97 -14.22
C THR A 125 -14.47 1.89 -14.20
N VAL A 126 -15.05 1.61 -13.05
CA VAL A 126 -16.51 1.57 -12.88
C VAL A 126 -17.06 2.94 -12.45
N ALA A 127 -16.37 3.60 -11.53
CA ALA A 127 -16.84 4.84 -10.92
C ALA A 127 -16.77 6.04 -11.85
N ILE A 128 -15.68 6.21 -12.61
CA ILE A 128 -15.47 7.41 -13.43
C ILE A 128 -16.58 7.59 -14.49
N PRO A 129 -16.91 6.57 -15.31
CA PRO A 129 -17.99 6.72 -16.30
C PRO A 129 -19.35 6.98 -15.64
N GLU A 130 -19.65 6.28 -14.54
CA GLU A 130 -20.94 6.36 -13.86
C GLU A 130 -21.14 7.74 -13.20
N LEU A 131 -20.15 8.25 -12.46
CA LEU A 131 -20.24 9.56 -11.82
C LEU A 131 -20.22 10.70 -12.82
N THR A 132 -19.41 10.58 -13.90
CA THR A 132 -19.36 11.57 -14.98
C THR A 132 -20.71 11.67 -15.66
N LYS A 133 -21.35 10.53 -15.98
CA LYS A 133 -22.71 10.51 -16.59
C LYS A 133 -23.75 11.16 -15.69
N ARG A 134 -23.61 11.06 -14.37
CA ARG A 134 -24.51 11.66 -13.39
C ARG A 134 -24.19 13.13 -13.07
N GLY A 135 -23.20 13.72 -13.69
CA GLY A 135 -22.85 15.14 -13.52
C GLY A 135 -22.09 15.50 -12.25
N TYR A 136 -21.42 14.54 -11.61
CA TYR A 136 -20.54 14.82 -10.48
C TYR A 136 -19.32 15.65 -10.89
N ASP A 137 -18.82 16.48 -9.98
CA ASP A 137 -17.60 17.24 -10.21
C ASP A 137 -16.38 16.33 -10.42
N ARG A 138 -15.64 16.56 -11.50
CA ARG A 138 -14.53 15.69 -11.89
C ARG A 138 -13.39 15.65 -10.89
N LYS A 139 -13.06 16.80 -10.28
CA LYS A 139 -11.99 16.86 -9.26
C LYS A 139 -12.37 16.05 -8.04
N MET A 140 -13.66 16.07 -7.65
CA MET A 140 -14.17 15.24 -6.57
C MET A 140 -14.13 13.74 -6.93
N ILE A 141 -14.45 13.38 -8.20
CA ILE A 141 -14.34 11.99 -8.68
C ILE A 141 -12.90 11.51 -8.59
N PHE A 142 -11.98 12.22 -9.24
CA PHE A 142 -10.57 11.80 -9.29
C PHE A 142 -9.91 11.83 -7.92
N GLY A 143 -10.19 12.85 -7.10
CA GLY A 143 -9.69 12.96 -5.75
C GLY A 143 -10.16 11.83 -4.85
N SER A 144 -11.47 11.50 -4.87
CA SER A 144 -12.01 10.39 -4.06
C SER A 144 -11.43 9.02 -4.45
N LEU A 145 -11.09 8.84 -5.73
CA LEU A 145 -10.42 7.62 -6.21
C LEU A 145 -8.93 7.61 -5.85
N ALA A 146 -8.25 8.76 -5.96
CA ALA A 146 -6.85 8.88 -5.55
C ALA A 146 -6.69 8.61 -4.05
N GLY A 147 -7.44 9.34 -3.22
CA GLY A 147 -7.44 9.12 -1.77
C GLY A 147 -7.97 7.73 -1.37
N GLY A 148 -9.09 7.29 -1.96
CA GLY A 148 -9.61 5.94 -1.69
C GLY A 148 -8.61 4.83 -2.06
N GLY A 149 -7.91 4.99 -3.19
CA GLY A 149 -6.87 4.06 -3.63
C GLY A 149 -5.74 3.92 -2.61
N THR A 150 -5.37 5.00 -1.90
CA THR A 150 -4.33 4.94 -0.86
C THR A 150 -4.69 4.05 0.33
N LEU A 151 -5.95 3.74 0.56
CA LEU A 151 -6.33 2.75 1.57
C LEU A 151 -5.87 1.34 1.19
N GLY A 152 -5.45 1.12 -0.06
CA GLY A 152 -5.17 -0.18 -0.68
C GLY A 152 -4.03 -0.98 -0.07
N ILE A 153 -3.09 -0.33 0.60
CA ILE A 153 -2.00 -1.02 1.32
C ILE A 153 -2.00 -0.70 2.82
N LEU A 154 -2.85 0.22 3.28
CA LEU A 154 -2.98 0.52 4.70
C LEU A 154 -3.93 -0.47 5.40
N ILE A 155 -5.06 -0.80 4.74
CA ILE A 155 -6.04 -1.76 5.27
C ILE A 155 -5.58 -3.18 4.91
N PRO A 156 -5.36 -4.07 5.91
CA PRO A 156 -4.85 -5.40 5.66
C PRO A 156 -5.85 -6.32 4.93
N PRO A 157 -5.36 -7.41 4.28
CA PRO A 157 -3.95 -7.80 4.13
C PRO A 157 -3.18 -6.90 3.16
N SER A 158 -1.93 -6.62 3.49
CA SER A 158 -1.10 -5.66 2.76
C SER A 158 0.29 -6.23 2.46
N VAL A 159 0.70 -6.19 1.20
CA VAL A 159 2.02 -6.68 0.78
C VAL A 159 3.16 -5.87 1.42
N PRO A 160 3.14 -4.52 1.47
CA PRO A 160 4.15 -3.73 2.17
C PRO A 160 4.28 -4.08 3.65
N PHE A 161 3.20 -4.38 4.38
CA PHE A 161 3.29 -4.84 5.77
C PHE A 161 3.98 -6.19 5.90
N ILE A 162 3.76 -7.12 4.95
CA ILE A 162 4.45 -8.41 4.95
C ILE A 162 5.96 -8.20 4.75
N ILE A 163 6.34 -7.38 3.77
CA ILE A 163 7.75 -7.10 3.47
C ILE A 163 8.41 -6.38 4.66
N TYR A 164 7.75 -5.37 5.20
CA TYR A 164 8.22 -4.68 6.40
C TYR A 164 8.42 -5.65 7.57
N GLY A 165 7.41 -6.48 7.87
CA GLY A 165 7.48 -7.45 8.97
C GLY A 165 8.61 -8.45 8.82
N VAL A 166 8.86 -8.95 7.60
CA VAL A 166 9.99 -9.84 7.31
C VAL A 166 11.34 -9.12 7.50
N MET A 167 11.47 -7.87 7.02
CA MET A 167 12.71 -7.11 7.14
C MET A 167 12.98 -6.60 8.55
N ALA A 168 11.95 -6.18 9.27
CA ALA A 168 12.01 -5.72 10.65
C ALA A 168 12.04 -6.87 11.67
N GLN A 169 11.75 -8.10 11.25
CA GLN A 169 11.51 -9.27 12.10
C GLN A 169 10.36 -9.07 13.09
N GLU A 170 9.30 -8.38 12.63
CA GLU A 170 8.11 -8.08 13.41
C GLU A 170 6.94 -8.98 13.01
N SER A 171 5.97 -9.15 13.93
CA SER A 171 4.76 -9.93 13.71
C SER A 171 3.89 -9.32 12.61
N ILE A 172 3.63 -10.08 11.53
CA ILE A 172 2.72 -9.65 10.46
C ILE A 172 1.28 -9.54 10.97
N THR A 173 0.87 -10.40 11.88
CA THR A 173 -0.44 -10.33 12.53
C THR A 173 -0.62 -9.01 13.26
N ASP A 174 0.39 -8.58 14.03
CA ASP A 174 0.36 -7.32 14.77
C ASP A 174 0.37 -6.12 13.82
N LEU A 175 1.16 -6.17 12.74
CA LEU A 175 1.17 -5.13 11.69
C LEU A 175 -0.19 -5.01 10.98
N PHE A 176 -0.81 -6.14 10.66
CA PHE A 176 -2.15 -6.15 10.08
C PHE A 176 -3.19 -5.56 11.06
N ALA A 177 -3.15 -5.96 12.32
CA ALA A 177 -4.02 -5.38 13.34
C ALA A 177 -3.79 -3.85 13.48
N ALA A 178 -2.52 -3.42 13.48
CA ALA A 178 -2.14 -2.02 13.58
C ALA A 178 -2.65 -1.14 12.43
N GLY A 179 -2.82 -1.70 11.23
CA GLY A 179 -3.31 -0.97 10.06
C GLY A 179 -4.83 -0.71 10.05
N ILE A 180 -5.62 -1.50 10.82
CA ILE A 180 -7.10 -1.43 10.74
C ILE A 180 -7.63 -0.08 11.24
N ILE A 181 -7.30 0.28 12.49
CA ILE A 181 -7.84 1.51 13.10
C ILE A 181 -7.40 2.75 12.33
N PRO A 182 -6.09 2.93 12.01
CA PRO A 182 -5.64 4.03 11.15
C PRO A 182 -6.35 4.06 9.79
N GLY A 183 -6.56 2.90 9.16
CA GLY A 183 -7.27 2.80 7.88
C GLY A 183 -8.73 3.24 7.97
N ILE A 184 -9.45 2.84 9.03
CA ILE A 184 -10.82 3.27 9.29
C ILE A 184 -10.87 4.78 9.57
N VAL A 185 -9.98 5.30 10.44
CA VAL A 185 -9.92 6.72 10.78
C VAL A 185 -9.64 7.56 9.53
N LEU A 186 -8.67 7.16 8.71
CA LEU A 186 -8.34 7.85 7.46
C LEU A 186 -9.52 7.82 6.48
N SER A 187 -10.22 6.68 6.35
CA SER A 187 -11.42 6.56 5.54
C SER A 187 -12.51 7.53 6.02
N LEU A 188 -12.73 7.63 7.32
CA LEU A 188 -13.69 8.56 7.92
C LEU A 188 -13.29 10.03 7.66
N ILE A 189 -12.01 10.38 7.78
CA ILE A 189 -11.51 11.72 7.45
C ILE A 189 -11.84 12.07 5.99
N PHE A 190 -11.60 11.16 5.06
CA PHE A 190 -11.93 11.35 3.64
C PHE A 190 -13.44 11.50 3.42
N MET A 191 -14.24 10.67 4.09
CA MET A 191 -15.70 10.73 4.00
C MET A 191 -16.26 12.04 4.58
N ILE A 192 -15.73 12.50 5.71
CA ILE A 192 -16.12 13.80 6.33
C ILE A 192 -15.76 14.95 5.38
N TYR A 193 -14.58 14.93 4.77
CA TYR A 193 -14.19 15.93 3.78
C TYR A 193 -15.17 15.97 2.60
N ILE A 194 -15.53 14.84 2.03
CA ILE A 194 -16.50 14.75 0.93
C ILE A 194 -17.86 15.33 1.37
N ALA A 195 -18.34 14.91 2.54
CA ALA A 195 -19.62 15.37 3.08
C ALA A 195 -19.63 16.89 3.28
N THR A 196 -18.62 17.45 3.91
CA THR A 196 -18.50 18.90 4.16
C THR A 196 -18.45 19.69 2.86
N ARG A 197 -17.65 19.23 1.86
CA ARG A 197 -17.56 19.89 0.55
C ARG A 197 -18.89 19.89 -0.18
N VAL A 198 -19.62 18.78 -0.15
CA VAL A 198 -20.93 18.66 -0.83
C VAL A 198 -22.01 19.45 -0.09
N LEU A 199 -22.00 19.48 1.24
CA LEU A 199 -22.94 20.31 2.02
C LEU A 199 -22.72 21.80 1.77
N MET A 200 -21.47 22.25 1.63
CA MET A 200 -21.13 23.64 1.30
C MET A 200 -21.43 24.01 -0.16
N LYS A 201 -21.29 23.05 -1.09
CA LYS A 201 -21.52 23.22 -2.53
C LYS A 201 -22.25 22.02 -3.11
N PRO A 202 -23.60 22.00 -3.02
CA PRO A 202 -24.40 20.85 -3.48
C PRO A 202 -24.27 20.54 -4.97
N GLN A 203 -23.80 21.51 -5.75
CA GLN A 203 -23.55 21.32 -7.19
C GLN A 203 -22.43 20.32 -7.50
N LEU A 204 -21.53 20.03 -6.55
CA LEU A 204 -20.42 19.08 -6.73
C LEU A 204 -20.90 17.63 -6.82
N ALA A 205 -22.03 17.31 -6.20
CA ALA A 205 -22.62 15.98 -6.22
C ALA A 205 -24.15 16.13 -6.35
N PRO A 206 -24.70 16.06 -7.57
CA PRO A 206 -26.12 16.15 -7.80
C PRO A 206 -26.87 15.09 -6.95
N ARG A 207 -27.90 15.51 -6.24
CA ARG A 207 -28.75 14.59 -5.48
C ARG A 207 -29.37 13.61 -6.47
N THR A 208 -29.02 12.34 -6.37
CA THR A 208 -29.81 11.28 -6.99
C THR A 208 -31.19 11.35 -6.35
N HIS A 209 -32.21 11.61 -7.18
CA HIS A 209 -33.62 11.57 -6.74
C HIS A 209 -33.84 10.32 -5.89
N GLU A 210 -34.70 10.44 -4.89
CA GLU A 210 -35.05 9.41 -3.90
C GLU A 210 -35.08 8.01 -4.53
N VAL A 211 -34.02 7.28 -4.34
CA VAL A 211 -33.99 5.89 -4.76
C VAL A 211 -34.73 5.12 -3.68
N SER A 212 -36.04 4.96 -3.87
CA SER A 212 -36.78 3.99 -3.09
C SER A 212 -36.34 2.62 -3.56
N PHE A 213 -35.50 1.96 -2.76
CA PHE A 213 -35.05 0.60 -3.07
C PHE A 213 -36.21 -0.36 -2.98
N SER A 214 -36.49 -1.02 -4.09
CA SER A 214 -37.36 -2.19 -4.08
C SER A 214 -36.74 -3.30 -3.21
N LEU A 215 -37.56 -4.17 -2.64
CA LEU A 215 -37.08 -5.35 -1.90
C LEU A 215 -36.10 -6.18 -2.72
N ARG A 216 -36.33 -6.28 -4.03
CA ARG A 216 -35.46 -7.00 -4.98
C ARG A 216 -34.06 -6.38 -5.07
N GLU A 217 -33.96 -5.04 -5.06
CA GLU A 217 -32.68 -4.33 -5.08
C GLU A 217 -31.92 -4.50 -3.77
N LYS A 218 -32.61 -4.47 -2.63
CA LYS A 218 -31.99 -4.74 -1.32
C LYS A 218 -31.40 -6.14 -1.25
N VAL A 219 -32.16 -7.16 -1.71
CA VAL A 219 -31.69 -8.54 -1.78
C VAL A 219 -30.50 -8.65 -2.74
N PHE A 220 -30.54 -7.98 -3.89
CA PHE A 220 -29.42 -7.95 -4.84
C PHE A 220 -28.15 -7.40 -4.19
N VAL A 221 -28.25 -6.29 -3.46
CA VAL A 221 -27.11 -5.70 -2.74
C VAL A 221 -26.53 -6.69 -1.74
N ILE A 222 -27.35 -7.29 -0.89
CA ILE A 222 -26.90 -8.26 0.11
C ILE A 222 -26.19 -9.44 -0.54
N LEU A 223 -26.81 -10.07 -1.54
CA LEU A 223 -26.24 -11.24 -2.22
C LEU A 223 -24.91 -10.98 -2.93
N HIS A 224 -24.64 -9.73 -3.35
CA HIS A 224 -23.43 -9.39 -4.11
C HIS A 224 -22.35 -8.71 -3.28
N THR A 225 -22.68 -8.18 -2.11
CA THR A 225 -21.71 -7.60 -1.19
C THR A 225 -21.26 -8.56 -0.10
N LEU A 226 -22.19 -9.38 0.41
CA LEU A 226 -21.93 -10.35 1.49
C LEU A 226 -20.74 -11.30 1.22
N PRO A 227 -20.57 -11.87 0.00
CA PRO A 227 -19.44 -12.76 -0.27
C PRO A 227 -18.08 -12.10 -0.10
N VAL A 228 -17.94 -10.80 -0.46
CA VAL A 228 -16.69 -10.05 -0.29
C VAL A 228 -16.40 -9.82 1.20
N PHE A 229 -17.42 -9.42 1.98
CA PHE A 229 -17.30 -9.30 3.43
C PHE A 229 -16.99 -10.65 4.08
N GLY A 230 -17.62 -11.73 3.59
CA GLY A 230 -17.34 -13.10 4.04
C GLY A 230 -15.89 -13.52 3.81
N LEU A 231 -15.33 -13.19 2.64
CA LEU A 231 -13.92 -13.44 2.33
C LEU A 231 -12.98 -12.67 3.27
N ILE A 232 -13.25 -11.38 3.48
CA ILE A 232 -12.46 -10.53 4.38
C ILE A 232 -12.55 -11.06 5.82
N PHE A 233 -13.75 -11.38 6.30
CA PHE A 233 -13.96 -11.92 7.64
C PHE A 233 -13.27 -13.29 7.80
N LEU A 234 -13.30 -14.14 6.80
CA LEU A 234 -12.65 -15.45 6.82
C LEU A 234 -11.11 -15.28 6.95
N VAL A 235 -10.53 -14.39 6.16
CA VAL A 235 -9.07 -14.17 6.13
C VAL A 235 -8.62 -13.44 7.40
N LEU A 236 -9.15 -12.23 7.65
CA LEU A 236 -8.73 -11.41 8.78
C LEU A 236 -9.22 -11.99 10.11
N GLY A 237 -10.46 -12.46 10.16
CA GLY A 237 -11.01 -13.12 11.35
C GLY A 237 -10.19 -14.37 11.69
N GLY A 238 -9.87 -15.22 10.71
CA GLY A 238 -9.04 -16.39 10.91
C GLY A 238 -7.66 -16.06 11.50
N ILE A 239 -7.06 -14.96 11.08
CA ILE A 239 -5.78 -14.47 11.62
C ILE A 239 -5.96 -13.95 13.06
N TYR A 240 -6.94 -13.07 13.30
CA TYR A 240 -7.10 -12.39 14.59
C TYR A 240 -7.66 -13.27 15.70
N PHE A 241 -8.46 -14.30 15.36
CA PHE A 241 -8.88 -15.32 16.32
C PHE A 241 -7.82 -16.40 16.58
N GLY A 242 -6.62 -16.28 15.96
CA GLY A 242 -5.52 -17.23 16.13
C GLY A 242 -5.78 -18.61 15.48
N ILE A 243 -6.78 -18.71 14.60
CA ILE A 243 -7.15 -19.97 13.93
C ILE A 243 -6.17 -20.28 12.78
N MET A 244 -5.66 -19.23 12.12
CA MET A 244 -4.78 -19.34 10.95
C MET A 244 -3.62 -18.35 11.05
N THR A 245 -2.45 -18.77 10.61
CA THR A 245 -1.32 -17.87 10.34
C THR A 245 -1.62 -17.01 9.11
N PRO A 246 -0.93 -15.88 8.91
CA PRO A 246 -1.10 -15.05 7.70
C PRO A 246 -0.94 -15.84 6.39
N THR A 247 -0.02 -16.81 6.35
CA THR A 247 0.23 -17.65 5.16
C THR A 247 -0.92 -18.64 4.91
N GLU A 248 -1.43 -19.27 5.95
CA GLU A 248 -2.60 -20.16 5.85
C GLU A 248 -3.85 -19.40 5.44
N ALA A 249 -4.08 -18.24 6.05
CA ALA A 249 -5.20 -17.36 5.69
C ALA A 249 -5.12 -16.90 4.21
N ALA A 250 -3.91 -16.62 3.71
CA ALA A 250 -3.69 -16.30 2.30
C ALA A 250 -4.05 -17.47 1.38
N ALA A 251 -3.68 -18.71 1.76
CA ALA A 251 -4.02 -19.91 1.00
C ALA A 251 -5.52 -20.17 0.96
N VAL A 252 -6.18 -20.06 2.12
CA VAL A 252 -7.66 -20.20 2.22
C VAL A 252 -8.35 -19.09 1.43
N GLY A 253 -7.89 -17.83 1.55
CA GLY A 253 -8.43 -16.72 0.78
C GLY A 253 -8.28 -16.91 -0.74
N ALA A 254 -7.11 -17.36 -1.19
CA ALA A 254 -6.88 -17.70 -2.60
C ALA A 254 -7.85 -18.79 -3.09
N PHE A 255 -8.01 -19.86 -2.33
CA PHE A 255 -8.93 -20.95 -2.67
C PHE A 255 -10.39 -20.47 -2.73
N VAL A 256 -10.86 -19.75 -1.72
CA VAL A 256 -12.23 -19.21 -1.68
C VAL A 256 -12.48 -18.22 -2.80
N SER A 257 -11.48 -17.42 -3.20
CA SER A 257 -11.60 -16.50 -4.34
C SER A 257 -11.83 -17.20 -5.67
N ILE A 258 -11.25 -18.41 -5.87
CA ILE A 258 -11.52 -19.25 -7.04
C ILE A 258 -12.99 -19.71 -7.04
N ILE A 259 -13.48 -20.21 -5.91
CA ILE A 259 -14.88 -20.65 -5.76
C ILE A 259 -15.82 -19.48 -6.06
N MET A 260 -15.56 -18.31 -5.46
CA MET A 260 -16.35 -17.10 -5.71
C MET A 260 -16.38 -16.73 -7.19
N SER A 261 -15.23 -16.70 -7.86
CA SER A 261 -15.16 -16.40 -9.31
C SER A 261 -15.95 -17.42 -10.15
N GLY A 262 -15.95 -18.69 -9.75
CA GLY A 262 -16.78 -19.74 -10.34
C GLY A 262 -18.27 -19.46 -10.18
N CYS A 263 -18.72 -19.11 -8.97
CA CYS A 263 -20.12 -18.77 -8.68
C CYS A 263 -20.61 -17.52 -9.45
N TYR A 264 -19.71 -16.57 -9.73
CA TYR A 264 -20.03 -15.40 -10.56
C TYR A 264 -19.96 -15.67 -12.08
N GLY A 265 -19.64 -16.90 -12.49
CA GLY A 265 -19.60 -17.34 -13.89
C GLY A 265 -18.49 -16.69 -14.72
N LYS A 266 -17.43 -16.24 -14.08
CA LYS A 266 -16.24 -15.61 -14.72
C LYS A 266 -14.99 -16.48 -14.69
N LEU A 267 -15.07 -17.68 -14.11
CA LEU A 267 -13.96 -18.64 -14.09
C LEU A 267 -13.78 -19.24 -15.49
N ARG A 268 -12.98 -18.57 -16.31
CA ARG A 268 -12.61 -19.02 -17.67
C ARG A 268 -11.11 -19.27 -17.71
N TYR A 269 -10.67 -20.18 -18.59
CA TYR A 269 -9.25 -20.46 -18.78
C TYR A 269 -8.43 -19.20 -19.08
N SER A 270 -8.94 -18.31 -19.94
CA SER A 270 -8.30 -17.03 -20.25
C SER A 270 -8.15 -16.13 -19.03
N SER A 271 -9.18 -16.03 -18.19
CA SER A 271 -9.12 -15.25 -16.93
C SER A 271 -8.12 -15.84 -15.96
N MET A 272 -8.13 -17.16 -15.77
CA MET A 272 -7.16 -17.86 -14.91
C MET A 272 -5.73 -17.67 -15.40
N LYS A 273 -5.48 -17.78 -16.72
CA LYS A 273 -4.15 -17.52 -17.31
C LYS A 273 -3.67 -16.09 -17.01
N THR A 274 -4.54 -15.09 -17.14
CA THR A 274 -4.23 -13.70 -16.83
C THR A 274 -3.90 -13.51 -15.36
N VAL A 275 -4.73 -14.05 -14.47
CA VAL A 275 -4.51 -13.99 -13.01
C VAL A 275 -3.17 -14.61 -12.62
N LEU A 276 -2.89 -15.83 -13.11
CA LEU A 276 -1.62 -16.52 -12.84
C LEU A 276 -0.43 -15.73 -13.38
N ALA A 277 -0.52 -15.21 -14.60
CA ALA A 277 0.55 -14.41 -15.20
C ALA A 277 0.85 -13.13 -14.40
N GLN A 278 -0.19 -12.41 -13.96
CA GLN A 278 -0.04 -11.21 -13.13
C GLN A 278 0.54 -11.57 -11.74
N THR A 279 0.04 -12.64 -11.13
CA THR A 279 0.57 -13.12 -9.84
C THR A 279 2.05 -13.46 -9.94
N VAL A 280 2.46 -14.23 -10.93
CA VAL A 280 3.86 -14.59 -11.14
C VAL A 280 4.70 -13.35 -11.40
N LYS A 281 4.25 -12.44 -12.28
CA LYS A 281 4.96 -11.21 -12.59
C LYS A 281 5.20 -10.34 -11.34
N THR A 282 4.14 -10.09 -10.56
CA THR A 282 4.22 -9.27 -9.34
C THR A 282 5.10 -9.94 -8.30
N THR A 283 4.93 -11.23 -8.05
CA THR A 283 5.70 -11.97 -7.05
C THR A 283 7.17 -12.04 -7.42
N SER A 284 7.49 -12.35 -8.67
CA SER A 284 8.88 -12.40 -9.15
C SER A 284 9.58 -11.04 -9.04
N MET A 285 8.86 -9.96 -9.36
CA MET A 285 9.37 -8.60 -9.17
C MET A 285 9.70 -8.33 -7.71
N ILE A 286 8.80 -8.67 -6.79
CA ILE A 286 8.99 -8.47 -5.35
C ILE A 286 10.21 -9.24 -4.84
N LEU A 287 10.28 -10.53 -5.15
CA LEU A 287 11.39 -11.40 -4.70
C LEU A 287 12.74 -10.94 -5.29
N LEU A 288 12.75 -10.46 -6.53
CA LEU A 288 13.97 -9.94 -7.16
C LEU A 288 14.44 -8.64 -6.49
N ILE A 289 13.50 -7.73 -6.15
CA ILE A 289 13.82 -6.50 -5.40
C ILE A 289 14.36 -6.86 -4.02
N MET A 290 13.76 -7.82 -3.32
CA MET A 290 14.26 -8.27 -2.02
C MET A 290 15.66 -8.89 -2.11
N ALA A 291 15.94 -9.68 -3.13
CA ALA A 291 17.28 -10.23 -3.37
C ALA A 291 18.32 -9.13 -3.60
N GLY A 292 18.03 -8.15 -4.46
CA GLY A 292 18.93 -7.01 -4.69
C GLY A 292 19.16 -6.18 -3.43
N ALA A 293 18.10 -5.92 -2.68
CA ALA A 293 18.18 -5.17 -1.42
C ALA A 293 18.93 -5.91 -0.32
N SER A 294 18.83 -7.23 -0.27
CA SER A 294 19.60 -8.01 0.72
C SER A 294 21.10 -7.90 0.47
N ILE A 295 21.54 -7.88 -0.80
CA ILE A 295 22.94 -7.63 -1.17
C ILE A 295 23.36 -6.22 -0.71
N PHE A 296 22.54 -5.20 -1.00
CA PHE A 296 22.81 -3.82 -0.59
C PHE A 296 22.85 -3.66 0.92
N SER A 297 21.87 -4.21 1.63
CA SER A 297 21.80 -4.19 3.10
C SER A 297 23.03 -4.87 3.72
N PHE A 298 23.40 -6.04 3.21
CA PHE A 298 24.61 -6.76 3.66
C PHE A 298 25.87 -5.93 3.46
N ALA A 299 25.98 -5.26 2.32
CA ALA A 299 27.12 -4.38 2.02
C ALA A 299 27.23 -3.21 3.01
N LEU A 300 26.09 -2.54 3.31
CA LEU A 300 26.04 -1.43 4.27
C LEU A 300 26.37 -1.87 5.70
N VAL A 301 25.92 -3.06 6.10
CA VAL A 301 26.24 -3.63 7.43
C VAL A 301 27.71 -4.00 7.51
N ASN A 302 28.22 -4.71 6.49
CA ASN A 302 29.61 -5.17 6.46
C ASN A 302 30.64 -4.02 6.38
N SER A 303 30.28 -2.91 5.73
CA SER A 303 31.11 -1.70 5.70
C SER A 303 31.05 -0.86 6.98
N GLY A 304 30.18 -1.19 7.93
CA GLY A 304 29.95 -0.43 9.16
C GLY A 304 29.20 0.89 8.97
N ILE A 305 28.79 1.22 7.74
CA ILE A 305 28.10 2.48 7.42
C ILE A 305 26.83 2.65 8.26
N ASN A 306 26.03 1.59 8.39
CA ASN A 306 24.80 1.66 9.17
C ASN A 306 25.02 2.07 10.63
N ARG A 307 26.05 1.51 11.27
CA ARG A 307 26.40 1.82 12.66
C ARG A 307 26.89 3.26 12.80
N GLU A 308 27.80 3.68 11.95
CA GLU A 308 28.40 5.02 12.01
C GLU A 308 27.39 6.11 11.65
N LEU A 309 26.55 5.89 10.63
CA LEU A 309 25.45 6.80 10.27
C LEU A 309 24.45 6.94 11.42
N THR A 310 24.05 5.84 12.04
CA THR A 310 23.16 5.85 13.20
C THR A 310 23.77 6.66 14.34
N ASN A 311 25.03 6.41 14.69
CA ASN A 311 25.75 7.13 15.74
C ASN A 311 25.87 8.62 15.41
N TRP A 312 26.17 8.97 14.17
CA TRP A 312 26.28 10.36 13.72
C TRP A 312 24.94 11.11 13.85
N VAL A 313 23.84 10.51 13.39
CA VAL A 313 22.49 11.12 13.48
C VAL A 313 22.11 11.35 14.95
N VAL A 314 22.35 10.36 15.83
CA VAL A 314 22.04 10.45 17.25
C VAL A 314 22.98 11.46 17.97
N SER A 315 24.28 11.49 17.63
CA SER A 315 25.27 12.38 18.28
C SER A 315 25.05 13.87 17.98
N LYS A 316 24.37 14.20 16.86
CA LYS A 316 24.00 15.58 16.53
C LYS A 316 22.94 16.17 17.47
N GLY A 317 22.50 15.43 18.50
CA GLY A 317 21.48 15.87 19.45
C GLY A 317 20.14 16.21 18.78
N GLN A 318 19.86 15.57 17.64
CA GLN A 318 18.60 15.78 16.94
C GLN A 318 17.44 15.38 17.83
N VAL A 319 16.47 16.28 17.96
CA VAL A 319 15.23 15.97 18.66
C VAL A 319 14.46 14.95 17.82
N GLN A 320 13.84 13.98 18.49
CA GLN A 320 13.03 12.92 17.87
C GLN A 320 12.08 13.45 16.78
N VAL A 321 11.48 14.63 17.02
CA VAL A 321 10.58 15.33 16.07
C VAL A 321 11.30 15.71 14.78
N THR A 322 12.52 16.25 14.87
CA THR A 322 13.29 16.68 13.69
C THR A 322 13.64 15.49 12.80
N PHE A 323 14.06 14.38 13.42
CA PHE A 323 14.30 13.14 12.69
C PHE A 323 13.02 12.63 12.01
N PHE A 324 11.88 12.63 12.72
CA PHE A 324 10.61 12.21 12.18
C PHE A 324 10.18 13.05 10.96
N ILE A 325 10.29 14.37 11.04
CA ILE A 325 9.99 15.28 9.91
C ILE A 325 10.91 14.99 8.72
N LEU A 326 12.20 14.75 8.97
CA LEU A 326 13.14 14.37 7.90
C LEU A 326 12.74 13.06 7.22
N VAL A 327 12.34 12.05 7.99
CA VAL A 327 11.83 10.78 7.47
C VAL A 327 10.58 11.03 6.61
N CYS A 328 9.62 11.82 7.09
CA CYS A 328 8.44 12.18 6.32
C CYS A 328 8.81 12.83 4.98
N PHE A 329 9.74 13.78 5.00
CA PHE A 329 10.20 14.45 3.78
C PHE A 329 10.86 13.47 2.80
N ILE A 330 11.74 12.58 3.28
CA ILE A 330 12.41 11.56 2.45
C ILE A 330 11.35 10.69 1.76
N TYR A 331 10.37 10.18 2.50
CA TYR A 331 9.34 9.30 1.93
C TYR A 331 8.43 10.03 0.93
N ILE A 332 8.08 11.30 1.18
CA ILE A 332 7.30 12.10 0.23
C ILE A 332 8.06 12.28 -1.08
N VAL A 333 9.35 12.62 -1.00
CA VAL A 333 10.20 12.79 -2.18
C VAL A 333 10.37 11.45 -2.91
N MET A 334 10.70 10.39 -2.20
CA MET A 334 10.86 9.06 -2.79
C MET A 334 9.57 8.54 -3.42
N GLY A 335 8.42 8.74 -2.78
CA GLY A 335 7.12 8.29 -3.27
C GLY A 335 6.69 8.94 -4.58
N CYS A 336 7.30 10.08 -4.93
CA CYS A 336 7.10 10.66 -6.25
C CYS A 336 7.70 9.82 -7.38
N PHE A 337 8.67 8.93 -7.10
CA PHE A 337 9.46 8.24 -8.12
C PHE A 337 9.44 6.72 -7.99
N PHE A 338 9.25 6.19 -6.78
CA PHE A 338 9.37 4.76 -6.48
C PHE A 338 8.01 4.13 -6.19
N ASP A 339 7.92 2.83 -6.48
CA ASP A 339 6.77 2.03 -6.08
C ASP A 339 6.81 1.68 -4.57
N PRO A 340 5.69 1.28 -3.97
CA PRO A 340 5.59 1.00 -2.54
C PRO A 340 6.61 0.01 -2.00
N ILE A 341 6.84 -1.07 -2.74
CA ILE A 341 7.72 -2.17 -2.33
C ILE A 341 9.17 -1.71 -2.31
N SER A 342 9.57 -1.03 -3.39
CA SER A 342 10.91 -0.46 -3.52
C SER A 342 11.22 0.55 -2.42
N MET A 343 10.22 1.36 -2.02
CA MET A 343 10.39 2.32 -0.93
C MET A 343 10.68 1.62 0.40
N VAL A 344 9.90 0.58 0.76
CA VAL A 344 10.17 -0.21 1.97
C VAL A 344 11.58 -0.77 1.94
N VAL A 345 11.91 -1.47 0.86
CA VAL A 345 13.13 -2.25 0.74
C VAL A 345 14.40 -1.37 0.69
N LEU A 346 14.32 -0.19 0.04
CA LEU A 346 15.41 0.79 -0.03
C LEU A 346 15.71 1.44 1.32
N THR A 347 14.67 1.76 2.07
CA THR A 347 14.80 2.60 3.26
C THR A 347 15.03 1.81 4.54
N MET A 348 14.47 0.59 4.64
CA MET A 348 14.57 -0.23 5.84
C MET A 348 16.01 -0.46 6.31
N PRO A 349 16.98 -0.84 5.46
CA PRO A 349 18.34 -1.07 5.93
C PRO A 349 19.01 0.16 6.54
N ILE A 350 18.61 1.36 6.12
CA ILE A 350 19.22 2.62 6.52
C ILE A 350 18.45 3.26 7.68
N LEU A 351 17.13 3.40 7.54
CA LEU A 351 16.31 4.17 8.50
C LEU A 351 15.90 3.36 9.72
N TYR A 352 15.64 2.06 9.57
CA TYR A 352 15.11 1.25 10.66
C TYR A 352 16.03 1.18 11.89
N PRO A 353 17.36 0.99 11.77
CA PRO A 353 18.25 1.03 12.92
C PRO A 353 18.23 2.40 13.65
N ILE A 354 18.04 3.49 12.91
CA ILE A 354 17.97 4.85 13.47
C ILE A 354 16.62 5.03 14.22
N VAL A 355 15.52 4.55 13.63
CA VAL A 355 14.18 4.57 14.22
C VAL A 355 14.18 3.90 15.60
N LEU A 356 14.80 2.70 15.69
CA LEU A 356 14.94 1.97 16.97
C LEU A 356 15.77 2.76 17.99
N LYS A 357 16.83 3.44 17.56
CA LYS A 357 17.68 4.26 18.46
C LYS A 357 16.96 5.48 19.00
N PHE A 358 16.00 6.04 18.25
CA PHE A 358 15.14 7.12 18.73
C PHE A 358 13.99 6.62 19.61
N GLY A 359 13.86 5.29 19.83
CA GLY A 359 12.85 4.70 20.71
C GLY A 359 11.44 4.66 20.12
N PHE A 360 11.29 4.75 18.81
CA PHE A 360 10.00 4.55 18.18
C PHE A 360 9.59 3.08 18.22
N ASP A 361 8.30 2.83 18.46
CA ASP A 361 7.71 1.49 18.40
C ASP A 361 7.77 0.96 16.95
N PRO A 362 8.29 -0.28 16.71
CA PRO A 362 8.42 -0.84 15.37
C PRO A 362 7.08 -1.04 14.65
N ILE A 363 6.04 -1.46 15.36
CA ILE A 363 4.71 -1.68 14.77
C ILE A 363 4.09 -0.34 14.35
N TRP A 364 4.17 0.66 15.23
CA TRP A 364 3.74 2.02 14.90
C TRP A 364 4.49 2.59 13.70
N TYR A 365 5.82 2.42 13.66
CA TYR A 365 6.62 2.89 12.54
C TYR A 365 6.23 2.21 11.22
N GLY A 366 5.91 0.93 11.24
CA GLY A 366 5.40 0.20 10.07
C GLY A 366 4.12 0.85 9.50
N VAL A 367 3.19 1.26 10.36
CA VAL A 367 1.97 1.96 9.95
C VAL A 367 2.29 3.35 9.37
N ILE A 368 3.14 4.12 10.03
CA ILE A 368 3.59 5.45 9.53
C ILE A 368 4.25 5.30 8.16
N LEU A 369 5.15 4.34 8.02
CA LEU A 369 5.85 4.06 6.77
C LEU A 369 4.87 3.80 5.63
N VAL A 370 3.87 2.95 5.84
CA VAL A 370 2.85 2.64 4.82
C VAL A 370 2.04 3.88 4.46
N ILE A 371 1.63 4.71 5.43
CA ILE A 371 0.90 5.96 5.13
C ILE A 371 1.77 6.95 4.36
N LEU A 372 3.06 7.06 4.68
CA LEU A 372 3.99 7.94 3.97
C LEU A 372 4.24 7.46 2.53
N ILE A 373 4.34 6.15 2.32
CA ILE A 373 4.41 5.56 0.99
C ILE A 373 3.16 5.93 0.18
N GLU A 374 1.99 5.71 0.74
CA GLU A 374 0.71 6.02 0.09
C GLU A 374 0.56 7.52 -0.22
N LEU A 375 1.01 8.38 0.69
CA LEU A 375 1.06 9.81 0.47
C LEU A 375 1.88 10.15 -0.78
N GLY A 376 3.04 9.50 -0.96
CA GLY A 376 3.88 9.66 -2.13
C GLY A 376 3.19 9.24 -3.42
N LEU A 377 2.38 8.18 -3.40
CA LEU A 377 1.66 7.68 -4.58
C LEU A 377 0.60 8.66 -5.12
N ILE A 378 0.15 9.63 -4.34
CA ILE A 378 -0.80 10.67 -4.75
C ILE A 378 -0.18 12.08 -4.78
N THR A 379 1.14 12.18 -4.59
CA THR A 379 1.87 13.45 -4.59
C THR A 379 2.60 13.67 -5.93
N PRO A 380 2.43 14.84 -6.60
CA PRO A 380 3.19 15.17 -7.80
C PRO A 380 4.71 15.25 -7.51
N PRO A 381 5.61 15.01 -8.50
CA PRO A 381 5.36 15.07 -9.96
C PRO A 381 4.87 13.78 -10.59
N VAL A 382 5.22 12.60 -10.09
CA VAL A 382 4.75 11.34 -10.69
C VAL A 382 3.47 10.86 -10.02
N GLY A 383 3.55 10.28 -8.81
CA GLY A 383 2.39 9.73 -8.09
C GLY A 383 1.68 8.61 -8.86
N PHE A 384 2.07 7.36 -8.65
CA PHE A 384 1.57 6.23 -9.43
C PHE A 384 0.04 6.13 -9.50
N ASN A 385 -0.67 6.40 -8.39
CA ASN A 385 -2.13 6.39 -8.40
C ASN A 385 -2.71 7.49 -9.29
N LEU A 386 -2.04 8.65 -9.37
CA LEU A 386 -2.48 9.76 -10.24
C LEU A 386 -2.39 9.36 -11.72
N PHE A 387 -1.29 8.71 -12.12
CA PHE A 387 -1.12 8.22 -13.49
C PHE A 387 -2.14 7.15 -13.86
N VAL A 388 -2.43 6.23 -12.96
CA VAL A 388 -3.44 5.20 -13.19
C VAL A 388 -4.81 5.81 -13.37
N ILE A 389 -5.22 6.73 -12.50
CA ILE A 389 -6.50 7.43 -12.60
C ILE A 389 -6.55 8.27 -13.89
N HIS A 390 -5.46 8.94 -14.23
CA HIS A 390 -5.35 9.67 -15.50
C HIS A 390 -5.53 8.74 -16.70
N GLY A 391 -4.88 7.56 -16.70
CA GLY A 391 -5.00 6.58 -17.78
C GLY A 391 -6.44 6.10 -18.04
N ILE A 392 -7.25 6.03 -16.98
CA ILE A 392 -8.67 5.61 -17.08
C ILE A 392 -9.65 6.80 -17.10
N SER A 393 -9.15 8.04 -17.11
CA SER A 393 -9.97 9.26 -17.03
C SER A 393 -10.71 9.62 -18.32
N GLY A 394 -10.47 8.89 -19.41
CA GLY A 394 -11.05 9.19 -20.72
C GLY A 394 -10.42 10.42 -21.41
N GLY A 395 -9.10 10.59 -21.30
CA GLY A 395 -8.34 11.65 -21.97
C GLY A 395 -8.41 13.03 -21.28
N ARG A 396 -8.74 13.05 -19.98
CA ARG A 396 -8.80 14.30 -19.21
C ARG A 396 -7.41 14.81 -18.85
N PRO A 397 -7.23 16.15 -18.67
CA PRO A 397 -5.93 16.70 -18.28
C PRO A 397 -5.47 16.17 -16.93
N MET A 398 -4.19 15.79 -16.80
CA MET A 398 -3.57 15.36 -15.56
C MET A 398 -3.74 16.38 -14.43
N GLY A 399 -3.77 17.68 -14.74
CA GLY A 399 -3.99 18.75 -13.77
C GLY A 399 -5.34 18.68 -13.04
N GLU A 400 -6.39 18.07 -13.64
CA GLU A 400 -7.66 17.85 -12.93
C GLU A 400 -7.52 16.75 -11.87
N VAL A 401 -6.77 15.68 -12.17
CA VAL A 401 -6.49 14.59 -11.26
C VAL A 401 -5.66 15.10 -10.08
N ILE A 402 -4.56 15.81 -10.38
CA ILE A 402 -3.68 16.40 -9.36
C ILE A 402 -4.47 17.34 -8.43
N ARG A 403 -5.22 18.30 -8.98
CA ARG A 403 -5.99 19.23 -8.15
C ARG A 403 -7.06 18.54 -7.31
N GLY A 404 -7.60 17.43 -7.79
CA GLY A 404 -8.53 16.60 -7.03
C GLY A 404 -7.88 15.88 -5.85
N SER A 405 -6.63 15.43 -6.02
CA SER A 405 -5.90 14.67 -4.98
C SER A 405 -5.29 15.53 -3.88
N VAL A 406 -4.95 16.81 -4.15
CA VAL A 406 -4.30 17.70 -3.18
C VAL A 406 -4.98 17.73 -1.80
N PRO A 407 -6.31 17.84 -1.65
CA PRO A 407 -6.94 17.80 -0.33
C PRO A 407 -6.68 16.49 0.42
N TYR A 408 -6.60 15.36 -0.29
CA TYR A 408 -6.33 14.05 0.31
C TYR A 408 -4.89 13.93 0.81
N VAL A 409 -3.93 14.56 0.12
CA VAL A 409 -2.54 14.69 0.61
C VAL A 409 -2.51 15.38 1.98
N PHE A 410 -3.23 16.51 2.14
CA PHE A 410 -3.28 17.21 3.43
C PHE A 410 -3.97 16.38 4.53
N MET A 411 -5.01 15.62 4.18
CA MET A 411 -5.68 14.75 5.15
C MET A 411 -4.80 13.58 5.57
N MET A 412 -3.96 13.04 4.69
CA MET A 412 -2.98 12.02 5.04
C MET A 412 -1.86 12.58 5.92
N LEU A 413 -1.37 13.80 5.64
CA LEU A 413 -0.43 14.49 6.51
C LEU A 413 -1.04 14.74 7.90
N LEU A 414 -2.32 15.11 7.95
CA LEU A 414 -3.05 15.22 9.21
C LEU A 414 -3.07 13.87 9.95
N MET A 415 -3.32 12.76 9.25
CA MET A 415 -3.32 11.41 9.85
C MET A 415 -1.93 11.04 10.38
N VAL A 416 -0.86 11.32 9.65
CA VAL A 416 0.54 11.14 10.13
C VAL A 416 0.78 11.95 11.40
N THR A 417 0.30 13.20 11.44
CA THR A 417 0.41 14.08 12.62
C THR A 417 -0.38 13.51 13.80
N ILE A 418 -1.61 13.05 13.56
CA ILE A 418 -2.45 12.41 14.60
C ILE A 418 -1.72 11.19 15.17
N LEU A 419 -1.18 10.31 14.34
CA LEU A 419 -0.45 9.11 14.77
C LEU A 419 0.84 9.43 15.53
N TYR A 420 1.50 10.54 15.21
CA TYR A 420 2.68 10.99 15.95
C TYR A 420 2.35 11.36 17.41
N PHE A 421 1.26 12.10 17.62
CA PHE A 421 0.83 12.50 18.96
C PHE A 421 0.01 11.42 19.69
N LEU A 422 -0.65 10.53 18.97
CA LEU A 422 -1.51 9.47 19.48
C LEU A 422 -1.11 8.10 18.90
N PRO A 423 0.08 7.56 19.24
CA PRO A 423 0.57 6.28 18.74
C PRO A 423 -0.37 5.11 19.05
N SER A 424 -1.14 5.23 20.13
CA SER A 424 -2.12 4.22 20.57
C SER A 424 -3.16 3.90 19.49
N ILE A 425 -3.47 4.79 18.55
CA ILE A 425 -4.38 4.52 17.43
C ILE A 425 -3.86 3.35 16.59
N ALA A 426 -2.54 3.21 16.44
CA ALA A 426 -1.94 2.09 15.71
C ALA A 426 -1.64 0.89 16.63
N THR A 427 -1.24 1.12 17.88
CA THR A 427 -0.72 0.05 18.75
C THR A 427 -1.77 -0.58 19.66
N TRP A 428 -2.95 0.05 19.85
CA TRP A 428 -3.98 -0.44 20.77
C TRP A 428 -4.54 -1.80 20.33
N LEU A 429 -4.92 -1.96 19.08
CA LEU A 429 -5.54 -3.22 18.61
C LEU A 429 -4.59 -4.42 18.67
N PRO A 430 -3.32 -4.31 18.21
CA PRO A 430 -2.34 -5.39 18.41
C PRO A 430 -2.16 -5.78 19.88
N GLN A 431 -2.16 -4.81 20.79
CA GLN A 431 -2.03 -5.07 22.24
C GLN A 431 -3.29 -5.71 22.82
N ALA A 432 -4.45 -5.35 22.34
CA ALA A 432 -5.74 -5.90 22.81
C ALA A 432 -6.01 -7.33 22.31
N LEU A 433 -5.33 -7.78 21.24
CA LEU A 433 -5.45 -9.12 20.67
C LEU A 433 -4.45 -10.12 21.27
N LYS A 434 -3.48 -9.66 22.06
CA LYS A 434 -2.55 -10.49 22.84
C LYS A 434 -3.18 -10.94 24.13
#